data_73cc2192f3d0fbbd8108e21443427ebf
#
_entry.id   73cc2192f3d0fbbd8108e21443427ebf
#
_cell.length_a   1.000
_cell.length_b   1.000
_cell.length_c   1.000
_cell.angle_alpha   90.00
_cell.angle_beta   90.00
_cell.angle_gamma   90.00
#
_symmetry.space_group_name_H-M   'P 1'
#
loop_
_entity.id
_entity.type
_entity.pdbx_description
1 polymer ?
#
loop_
_entity_poly.entity_id
_entity_poly.type
_entity_poly.pdbx_seq_one_letter_code
_entity_poly.pdbx_strand_id
1 'polypeptide(L)'
;MNQHTEPYAAEIGRRIRQLRTRRGLSLSELALRAGVGKATLSGLEAGTRNPTVETLYAITAQLAVPLAAVLVDPAARRPEPPAAVHGTAVTATLLETFTDGPVITELYRLRIRPGRVQTSPAHPLGATEYLTVFSGTARVGPATAPLVVPPGGHVSWVSDVPHIYATETAEDVHASLVIRHHTLPEGGAGQPGPAR
;
A
#
# COMPACT_ATOMS: atom_id res chain seq x y z
N MET A 1 13.40 18.59 13.99
CA MET A 1 12.72 19.33 12.89
C MET A 1 13.01 18.59 11.59
N ASN A 2 11.99 17.85 11.05
CA ASN A 2 12.16 16.93 9.92
C ASN A 2 12.07 17.66 8.58
N GLN A 3 13.20 18.06 8.01
CA GLN A 3 13.27 18.71 6.68
C GLN A 3 13.31 17.71 5.49
N HIS A 4 13.24 16.39 5.73
CA HIS A 4 13.31 15.39 4.65
C HIS A 4 11.96 14.78 4.22
N THR A 5 10.84 15.19 4.82
CA THR A 5 9.52 14.60 4.54
C THR A 5 8.77 15.30 3.41
N GLU A 6 9.04 16.57 3.15
CA GLU A 6 8.30 17.37 2.15
C GLU A 6 8.49 16.93 0.68
N PRO A 7 9.71 16.62 0.20
CA PRO A 7 9.89 16.22 -1.21
C PRO A 7 9.17 14.91 -1.55
N TYR A 8 9.09 14.01 -0.58
CA TYR A 8 8.52 12.67 -0.78
C TYR A 8 6.98 12.68 -0.85
N ALA A 9 6.33 13.47 0.02
CA ALA A 9 4.87 13.63 -0.01
C ALA A 9 4.39 14.25 -1.33
N ALA A 10 5.13 15.25 -1.83
CA ALA A 10 4.84 15.89 -3.11
C ALA A 10 4.96 14.91 -4.29
N GLU A 11 5.96 14.03 -4.26
CA GLU A 11 6.17 13.03 -5.30
C GLU A 11 5.05 11.97 -5.31
N ILE A 12 4.64 11.47 -4.13
CA ILE A 12 3.49 10.57 -4.00
C ILE A 12 2.22 11.24 -4.55
N GLY A 13 1.97 12.49 -4.16
CA GLY A 13 0.80 13.24 -4.61
C GLY A 13 0.77 13.41 -6.13
N ARG A 14 1.90 13.72 -6.73
CA ARG A 14 2.06 13.84 -8.18
C ARG A 14 1.73 12.52 -8.90
N ARG A 15 2.18 11.38 -8.37
CA ARG A 15 1.90 10.06 -8.95
C ARG A 15 0.43 9.67 -8.83
N ILE A 16 -0.17 9.91 -7.68
CA ILE A 16 -1.63 9.70 -7.49
C ILE A 16 -2.39 10.47 -8.56
N ARG A 17 -2.08 11.75 -8.75
CA ARG A 17 -2.71 12.59 -9.77
C ARG A 17 -2.50 12.05 -11.19
N GLN A 18 -1.30 11.61 -11.54
CA GLN A 18 -1.01 11.02 -12.85
C GLN A 18 -1.83 9.73 -13.09
N LEU A 19 -1.85 8.84 -12.12
CA LEU A 19 -2.61 7.59 -12.21
C LEU A 19 -4.12 7.86 -12.31
N ARG A 20 -4.65 8.79 -11.53
CA ARG A 20 -6.05 9.20 -11.60
C ARG A 20 -6.41 9.76 -12.98
N THR A 21 -5.61 10.70 -13.51
CA THR A 21 -5.87 11.31 -14.82
C THR A 21 -5.76 10.31 -15.96
N ARG A 22 -4.81 9.39 -15.93
CA ARG A 22 -4.72 8.30 -16.92
C ARG A 22 -5.97 7.42 -16.96
N ARG A 23 -6.67 7.27 -15.82
CA ARG A 23 -7.94 6.54 -15.72
C ARG A 23 -9.20 7.37 -16.00
N GLY A 24 -9.03 8.63 -16.38
CA GLY A 24 -10.14 9.54 -16.65
C GLY A 24 -10.98 9.92 -15.42
N LEU A 25 -10.50 9.64 -14.21
CA LEU A 25 -11.23 9.91 -12.98
C LEU A 25 -11.11 11.39 -12.58
N SER A 26 -12.24 12.01 -12.20
CA SER A 26 -12.20 13.32 -11.54
C SER A 26 -11.70 13.19 -10.10
N LEU A 27 -11.20 14.30 -9.52
CA LEU A 27 -10.79 14.33 -8.12
C LEU A 27 -11.94 13.93 -7.18
N SER A 28 -13.15 14.43 -7.46
CA SER A 28 -14.33 14.14 -6.66
C SER A 28 -14.73 12.67 -6.73
N GLU A 29 -14.62 12.08 -7.90
CA GLU A 29 -14.96 10.68 -8.12
C GLU A 29 -13.98 9.74 -7.41
N LEU A 30 -12.67 9.97 -7.53
CA LEU A 30 -11.69 9.16 -6.81
C LEU A 30 -11.85 9.32 -5.28
N ALA A 31 -12.07 10.55 -4.80
CA ALA A 31 -12.29 10.80 -3.38
C ALA A 31 -13.52 10.03 -2.84
N LEU A 32 -14.62 10.08 -3.59
CA LEU A 32 -15.84 9.35 -3.24
C LEU A 32 -15.61 7.83 -3.20
N ARG A 33 -15.02 7.26 -4.26
CA ARG A 33 -14.75 5.82 -4.36
C ARG A 33 -13.80 5.34 -3.25
N ALA A 34 -12.77 6.13 -2.93
CA ALA A 34 -11.80 5.79 -1.91
C ALA A 34 -12.28 6.06 -0.47
N GLY A 35 -13.47 6.65 -0.29
CA GLY A 35 -13.94 7.06 1.04
C GLY A 35 -13.07 8.14 1.68
N VAL A 36 -12.35 8.94 0.88
CA VAL A 36 -11.44 9.99 1.34
C VAL A 36 -12.07 11.36 1.09
N GLY A 37 -11.93 12.29 2.03
CA GLY A 37 -12.41 13.66 1.84
C GLY A 37 -11.78 14.31 0.60
N LYS A 38 -12.57 14.99 -0.26
CA LYS A 38 -12.08 15.67 -1.45
C LYS A 38 -10.95 16.66 -1.14
N ALA A 39 -11.07 17.41 -0.03
CA ALA A 39 -10.02 18.34 0.42
C ALA A 39 -8.74 17.61 0.83
N THR A 40 -8.86 16.43 1.43
CA THR A 40 -7.73 15.57 1.77
C THR A 40 -7.02 15.09 0.51
N LEU A 41 -7.75 14.52 -0.45
CA LEU A 41 -7.18 14.07 -1.71
C LEU A 41 -6.54 15.22 -2.49
N SER A 42 -7.17 16.39 -2.53
CA SER A 42 -6.61 17.59 -3.16
C SER A 42 -5.29 18.02 -2.51
N GLY A 43 -5.24 18.01 -1.17
CA GLY A 43 -4.01 18.33 -0.43
C GLY A 43 -2.90 17.29 -0.64
N LEU A 44 -3.26 16.01 -0.77
CA LEU A 44 -2.31 14.94 -1.12
C LEU A 44 -1.74 15.16 -2.53
N GLU A 45 -2.58 15.38 -3.54
CA GLU A 45 -2.14 15.61 -4.91
C GLU A 45 -1.32 16.90 -5.08
N ALA A 46 -1.52 17.87 -4.19
CA ALA A 46 -0.74 19.11 -4.14
C ALA A 46 0.56 18.99 -3.31
N GLY A 47 0.79 17.84 -2.64
CA GLY A 47 1.95 17.63 -1.77
C GLY A 47 1.92 18.42 -0.46
N THR A 48 0.78 19.03 -0.10
CA THR A 48 0.61 19.82 1.12
C THR A 48 0.17 18.99 2.33
N ARG A 49 -0.09 17.70 2.14
CA ARG A 49 -0.45 16.76 3.20
C ARG A 49 0.33 15.47 3.05
N ASN A 50 0.76 14.92 4.17
CA ASN A 50 1.33 13.57 4.22
C ASN A 50 0.20 12.55 4.25
N PRO A 51 0.19 11.55 3.35
CA PRO A 51 -0.78 10.47 3.39
C PRO A 51 -0.49 9.52 4.56
N THR A 52 -1.54 8.94 5.13
CA THR A 52 -1.41 7.74 5.97
C THR A 52 -1.40 6.50 5.07
N VAL A 53 -0.93 5.36 5.61
CA VAL A 53 -0.94 4.07 4.90
C VAL A 53 -2.36 3.70 4.48
N GLU A 54 -3.32 3.88 5.37
CA GLU A 54 -4.73 3.58 5.13
C GLU A 54 -5.29 4.41 3.96
N THR A 55 -4.94 5.71 3.93
CA THR A 55 -5.34 6.61 2.83
C THR A 55 -4.74 6.18 1.50
N LEU A 56 -3.47 5.79 1.49
CA LEU A 56 -2.81 5.31 0.27
C LEU A 56 -3.43 4.01 -0.22
N TYR A 57 -3.70 3.05 0.66
CA TYR A 57 -4.38 1.80 0.28
C TYR A 57 -5.78 2.07 -0.29
N ALA A 58 -6.57 2.91 0.37
CA ALA A 58 -7.90 3.26 -0.11
C ALA A 58 -7.85 3.87 -1.53
N ILE A 59 -6.88 4.75 -1.81
CA ILE A 59 -6.72 5.39 -3.12
C ILE A 59 -6.21 4.38 -4.16
N THR A 60 -5.17 3.60 -3.85
CA THR A 60 -4.54 2.68 -4.81
C THR A 60 -5.46 1.51 -5.16
N ALA A 61 -6.29 1.04 -4.24
CA ALA A 61 -7.33 0.06 -4.51
C ALA A 61 -8.31 0.56 -5.59
N GLN A 62 -8.75 1.82 -5.50
CA GLN A 62 -9.66 2.40 -6.51
C GLN A 62 -8.96 2.70 -7.84
N LEU A 63 -7.65 2.89 -7.79
CA LEU A 63 -6.82 3.04 -8.98
C LEU A 63 -6.37 1.68 -9.56
N ALA A 64 -6.75 0.55 -8.96
CA ALA A 64 -6.32 -0.80 -9.35
C ALA A 64 -4.81 -0.88 -9.62
N VAL A 65 -4.01 -0.32 -8.71
CA VAL A 65 -2.55 -0.36 -8.74
C VAL A 65 -2.01 -0.80 -7.38
N PRO A 66 -0.85 -1.45 -7.34
CA PRO A 66 -0.18 -1.73 -6.07
C PRO A 66 0.27 -0.43 -5.39
N LEU A 67 0.41 -0.46 -4.07
CA LEU A 67 0.90 0.67 -3.28
C LEU A 67 2.26 1.17 -3.79
N ALA A 68 3.15 0.27 -4.22
CA ALA A 68 4.46 0.61 -4.77
C ALA A 68 4.38 1.57 -5.97
N ALA A 69 3.32 1.50 -6.77
CA ALA A 69 3.15 2.38 -7.93
C ALA A 69 3.08 3.87 -7.56
N VAL A 70 2.74 4.20 -6.31
CA VAL A 70 2.74 5.58 -5.81
C VAL A 70 3.94 5.90 -4.94
N LEU A 71 4.66 4.90 -4.42
CA LEU A 71 5.82 5.07 -3.53
C LEU A 71 7.14 5.13 -4.29
N VAL A 72 7.30 4.34 -5.36
CA VAL A 72 8.56 4.19 -6.09
C VAL A 72 8.47 4.85 -7.46
N ASP A 73 9.53 5.54 -7.87
CA ASP A 73 9.71 5.95 -9.25
C ASP A 73 10.37 4.82 -10.04
N PRO A 74 9.68 4.20 -11.00
CA PRO A 74 10.27 3.16 -11.83
C PRO A 74 11.50 3.64 -12.62
N ALA A 75 11.63 4.96 -12.83
CA ALA A 75 12.75 5.58 -13.53
C ALA A 75 13.88 6.01 -12.59
N ALA A 76 13.65 6.08 -11.29
CA ALA A 76 14.66 6.48 -10.31
C ALA A 76 15.56 5.30 -9.91
N ARG A 77 16.58 5.04 -10.72
CA ARG A 77 17.72 4.20 -10.34
C ARG A 77 18.67 4.93 -9.36
N ARG A 78 18.19 5.49 -8.27
CA ARG A 78 19.06 6.06 -7.23
C ARG A 78 18.89 5.30 -5.92
N PRO A 79 19.98 5.05 -5.17
CA PRO A 79 19.89 4.60 -3.80
C PRO A 79 19.47 5.79 -2.92
N GLU A 80 18.21 6.21 -3.03
CA GLU A 80 17.59 7.04 -2.01
C GLU A 80 17.20 6.14 -0.82
N PRO A 81 17.16 6.68 0.41
CA PRO A 81 16.72 5.88 1.54
C PRO A 81 15.35 5.26 1.20
N PRO A 82 15.17 3.96 1.47
CA PRO A 82 13.99 3.24 1.05
C PRO A 82 12.73 3.91 1.56
N ALA A 83 11.75 4.03 0.69
CA ALA A 83 10.46 4.66 0.97
C ALA A 83 9.77 4.01 2.17
N ALA A 84 9.57 4.77 3.24
CA ALA A 84 8.86 4.29 4.42
C ALA A 84 7.48 4.92 4.51
N VAL A 85 6.49 4.10 4.75
CA VAL A 85 5.11 4.50 4.99
C VAL A 85 4.78 4.26 6.46
N HIS A 86 4.23 5.28 7.10
CA HIS A 86 3.92 5.27 8.53
C HIS A 86 2.41 5.20 8.75
N GLY A 87 1.95 4.12 9.35
CA GLY A 87 0.59 3.97 9.85
C GLY A 87 0.48 4.14 11.37
N THR A 88 -0.69 3.87 11.90
CA THR A 88 -0.99 3.98 13.33
C THR A 88 -0.08 3.10 14.18
N ALA A 89 0.06 1.82 13.82
CA ALA A 89 0.93 0.87 14.50
C ALA A 89 2.13 0.44 13.64
N VAL A 90 2.05 0.53 12.32
CA VAL A 90 3.02 -0.03 11.39
C VAL A 90 3.91 1.04 10.79
N THR A 91 5.17 0.70 10.58
CA THR A 91 6.08 1.36 9.66
C THR A 91 6.50 0.32 8.63
N ALA A 92 6.13 0.52 7.36
CA ALA A 92 6.51 -0.32 6.24
C ALA A 92 7.53 0.41 5.36
N THR A 93 8.69 -0.19 5.18
CA THR A 93 9.76 0.33 4.32
C THR A 93 9.84 -0.55 3.08
N LEU A 94 9.50 -0.02 1.92
CA LEU A 94 9.63 -0.75 0.66
C LEU A 94 11.10 -0.96 0.35
N LEU A 95 11.50 -2.20 0.22
CA LEU A 95 12.89 -2.59 -0.10
C LEU A 95 13.06 -2.81 -1.59
N GLU A 96 12.10 -3.51 -2.21
CA GLU A 96 12.20 -3.87 -3.63
C GLU A 96 10.82 -4.18 -4.22
N THR A 97 10.72 -4.03 -5.54
CA THR A 97 9.54 -4.41 -6.32
C THR A 97 9.98 -5.26 -7.50
N PHE A 98 9.35 -6.42 -7.65
CA PHE A 98 9.58 -7.34 -8.76
C PHE A 98 8.33 -7.40 -9.64
N THR A 99 8.52 -7.37 -10.95
CA THR A 99 7.42 -7.54 -11.91
C THR A 99 7.71 -8.78 -12.76
N ASP A 100 6.78 -9.73 -12.73
CA ASP A 100 6.83 -10.95 -13.54
C ASP A 100 5.49 -11.14 -14.26
N GLY A 101 5.46 -10.74 -15.51
CA GLY A 101 4.25 -10.70 -16.30
C GLY A 101 3.13 -9.89 -15.61
N PRO A 102 1.96 -10.50 -15.35
CA PRO A 102 0.86 -9.83 -14.69
C PRO A 102 1.01 -9.77 -13.16
N VAL A 103 2.11 -10.27 -12.60
CA VAL A 103 2.31 -10.32 -11.15
C VAL A 103 3.30 -9.25 -10.71
N ILE A 104 2.90 -8.44 -9.73
CA ILE A 104 3.79 -7.52 -9.02
C ILE A 104 3.98 -8.07 -7.61
N THR A 105 5.24 -8.14 -7.20
CA THR A 105 5.65 -8.56 -5.85
C THR A 105 6.40 -7.41 -5.20
N GLU A 106 5.95 -7.00 -4.04
CA GLU A 106 6.55 -5.93 -3.24
C GLU A 106 7.16 -6.55 -1.97
N LEU A 107 8.42 -6.23 -1.71
CA LEU A 107 9.13 -6.66 -0.50
C LEU A 107 9.29 -5.48 0.45
N TYR A 108 8.81 -5.64 1.66
CA TYR A 108 8.89 -4.64 2.73
C TYR A 108 9.66 -5.14 3.94
N ARG A 109 10.36 -4.22 4.58
CA ARG A 109 10.73 -4.34 5.99
C ARG A 109 9.62 -3.71 6.83
N LEU A 110 9.09 -4.49 7.77
CA LEU A 110 7.98 -4.09 8.62
C LEU A 110 8.43 -3.93 10.07
N ARG A 111 7.97 -2.85 10.71
CA ARG A 111 8.01 -2.66 12.16
C ARG A 111 6.59 -2.42 12.64
N ILE A 112 6.13 -3.22 13.62
CA ILE A 112 4.84 -3.05 14.27
C ILE A 112 5.10 -2.61 15.70
N ARG A 113 4.54 -1.46 16.09
CA ARG A 113 4.67 -0.88 17.43
C ARG A 113 3.62 -1.43 18.38
N PRO A 114 3.96 -1.65 19.68
CA PRO A 114 3.00 -2.11 20.67
C PRO A 114 1.94 -1.05 21.03
N GLY A 115 0.90 -1.52 21.72
CA GLY A 115 -0.15 -0.68 22.27
C GLY A 115 -1.18 -0.15 21.26
N ARG A 116 -1.09 -0.54 20.01
CA ARG A 116 -2.02 -0.15 18.94
C ARG A 116 -2.28 -1.29 17.97
N VAL A 117 -3.46 -1.25 17.37
CA VAL A 117 -3.82 -2.13 16.25
C VAL A 117 -3.96 -1.26 15.01
N GLN A 118 -3.34 -1.67 13.93
CA GLN A 118 -3.59 -1.09 12.62
C GLN A 118 -4.54 -2.00 11.86
N THR A 119 -5.60 -1.43 11.32
CA THR A 119 -6.46 -2.09 10.35
C THR A 119 -6.16 -1.52 8.98
N SER A 120 -5.79 -2.39 8.05
CA SER A 120 -5.59 -2.06 6.65
C SER A 120 -6.83 -2.46 5.85
N PRO A 121 -7.26 -1.64 4.88
CA PRO A 121 -8.34 -2.00 3.97
C PRO A 121 -7.92 -3.18 3.09
N ALA A 122 -8.89 -3.79 2.42
CA ALA A 122 -8.67 -4.84 1.44
C ALA A 122 -7.75 -4.36 0.30
N HIS A 123 -6.81 -5.19 -0.08
CA HIS A 123 -6.05 -5.06 -1.32
C HIS A 123 -6.91 -5.43 -2.55
N PRO A 124 -6.42 -5.22 -3.78
CA PRO A 124 -7.08 -5.75 -4.98
C PRO A 124 -7.35 -7.25 -4.88
N LEU A 125 -8.42 -7.70 -5.54
CA LEU A 125 -8.85 -9.09 -5.53
C LEU A 125 -7.70 -10.06 -5.85
N GLY A 126 -7.55 -11.11 -5.03
CA GLY A 126 -6.52 -12.13 -5.16
C GLY A 126 -5.13 -11.71 -4.65
N ALA A 127 -5.00 -10.52 -4.06
CA ALA A 127 -3.76 -10.14 -3.38
C ALA A 127 -3.48 -11.07 -2.20
N THR A 128 -2.22 -11.42 -2.03
CA THR A 128 -1.75 -12.31 -0.95
C THR A 128 -0.57 -11.68 -0.25
N GLU A 129 -0.59 -11.74 1.07
CA GLU A 129 0.52 -11.31 1.92
C GLU A 129 1.23 -12.50 2.55
N TYR A 130 2.55 -12.38 2.69
CA TYR A 130 3.44 -13.36 3.30
C TYR A 130 4.29 -12.62 4.32
N LEU A 131 4.19 -12.98 5.58
CA LEU A 131 4.91 -12.32 6.66
C LEU A 131 5.84 -13.32 7.36
N THR A 132 7.10 -12.91 7.54
CA THR A 132 8.09 -13.64 8.34
C THR A 132 8.56 -12.75 9.49
N VAL A 133 8.36 -13.22 10.71
CA VAL A 133 8.72 -12.49 11.94
C VAL A 133 10.17 -12.79 12.33
N PHE A 134 10.96 -11.75 12.55
CA PHE A 134 12.35 -11.87 13.02
C PHE A 134 12.45 -11.70 14.54
N SER A 135 11.69 -10.76 15.12
CA SER A 135 11.64 -10.53 16.56
C SER A 135 10.27 -10.00 16.99
N GLY A 136 9.94 -10.22 18.27
CA GLY A 136 8.62 -9.94 18.83
C GLY A 136 7.58 -10.98 18.41
N THR A 137 6.34 -10.88 18.91
CA THR A 137 5.22 -11.75 18.53
C THR A 137 4.14 -10.91 17.86
N ALA A 138 3.89 -11.20 16.59
CA ALA A 138 2.90 -10.50 15.78
C ALA A 138 1.50 -11.11 15.93
N ARG A 139 0.46 -10.26 15.84
CA ARG A 139 -0.92 -10.67 15.59
C ARG A 139 -1.37 -9.99 14.30
N VAL A 140 -1.53 -10.80 13.24
CA VAL A 140 -1.70 -10.31 11.87
C VAL A 140 -2.69 -11.16 11.07
N GLY A 141 -3.12 -10.65 9.93
CA GLY A 141 -4.00 -11.38 9.01
C GLY A 141 -5.43 -10.85 9.00
N PRO A 142 -6.39 -11.60 8.44
CA PRO A 142 -7.78 -11.15 8.30
C PRO A 142 -8.33 -10.65 9.63
N ALA A 143 -9.02 -9.50 9.62
CA ALA A 143 -9.53 -8.87 10.83
C ALA A 143 -10.51 -9.77 11.62
N THR A 144 -11.19 -10.69 10.92
CA THR A 144 -12.13 -11.65 11.51
C THR A 144 -11.46 -12.89 12.09
N ALA A 145 -10.23 -13.21 11.69
CA ALA A 145 -9.50 -14.40 12.11
C ALA A 145 -7.99 -14.14 12.11
N PRO A 146 -7.48 -13.24 12.99
CA PRO A 146 -6.06 -12.92 13.04
C PRO A 146 -5.24 -14.10 13.57
N LEU A 147 -4.01 -14.20 13.07
CA LEU A 147 -3.04 -15.23 13.40
C LEU A 147 -1.97 -14.67 14.34
N VAL A 148 -1.57 -15.46 15.34
CA VAL A 148 -0.44 -15.11 16.22
C VAL A 148 0.82 -15.79 15.71
N VAL A 149 1.88 -15.01 15.50
CA VAL A 149 3.12 -15.44 14.85
C VAL A 149 4.31 -15.10 15.73
N PRO A 150 4.97 -16.10 16.33
CA PRO A 150 6.17 -15.90 17.16
C PRO A 150 7.40 -15.59 16.29
N PRO A 151 8.53 -15.18 16.92
CA PRO A 151 9.81 -15.03 16.23
C PRO A 151 10.20 -16.32 15.47
N GLY A 152 10.69 -16.16 14.23
CA GLY A 152 11.00 -17.26 13.30
C GLY A 152 9.77 -17.84 12.60
N GLY A 153 8.57 -17.45 13.01
CA GLY A 153 7.32 -17.88 12.37
C GLY A 153 7.09 -17.23 11.00
N HIS A 154 6.34 -17.95 10.17
CA HIS A 154 5.90 -17.49 8.85
C HIS A 154 4.42 -17.78 8.67
N VAL A 155 3.69 -16.81 8.08
CA VAL A 155 2.28 -16.96 7.72
C VAL A 155 1.99 -16.30 6.39
N SER A 156 0.90 -16.73 5.76
CA SER A 156 0.34 -16.04 4.61
C SER A 156 -1.18 -15.99 4.70
N TRP A 157 -1.77 -14.99 4.08
CA TRP A 157 -3.23 -14.84 3.98
C TRP A 157 -3.61 -14.14 2.69
N VAL A 158 -4.81 -14.40 2.22
CA VAL A 158 -5.42 -13.63 1.14
C VAL A 158 -5.83 -12.28 1.73
N SER A 159 -5.27 -11.19 1.21
CA SER A 159 -5.39 -9.83 1.76
C SER A 159 -6.39 -8.95 1.00
N ASP A 160 -7.25 -9.54 0.17
CA ASP A 160 -8.39 -8.87 -0.47
C ASP A 160 -9.58 -8.65 0.49
N VAL A 161 -9.34 -8.80 1.78
CA VAL A 161 -10.24 -8.50 2.89
C VAL A 161 -9.56 -7.56 3.88
N PRO A 162 -10.32 -6.82 4.71
CA PRO A 162 -9.74 -6.04 5.80
C PRO A 162 -8.89 -6.92 6.72
N HIS A 163 -7.67 -6.49 7.02
CA HIS A 163 -6.70 -7.25 7.79
C HIS A 163 -5.98 -6.36 8.81
N ILE A 164 -5.40 -6.97 9.83
CA ILE A 164 -4.80 -6.25 10.96
C ILE A 164 -3.31 -6.55 11.12
N TYR A 165 -2.64 -5.59 11.76
CA TYR A 165 -1.29 -5.73 12.29
C TYR A 165 -1.25 -5.19 13.71
N ALA A 166 -0.79 -6.02 14.64
CA ALA A 166 -0.62 -5.69 16.05
C ALA A 166 0.54 -6.50 16.64
N THR A 167 0.95 -6.19 17.85
CA THR A 167 1.85 -7.03 18.63
C THR A 167 1.06 -7.70 19.76
N GLU A 168 1.47 -8.90 20.17
CA GLU A 168 0.94 -9.59 21.35
C GLU A 168 1.73 -9.24 22.63
N THR A 169 2.86 -8.56 22.49
CA THR A 169 3.75 -8.18 23.61
C THR A 169 3.95 -6.67 23.66
N ALA A 170 4.64 -6.18 24.69
CA ALA A 170 5.00 -4.77 24.83
C ALA A 170 6.22 -4.38 23.96
N GLU A 171 6.73 -5.29 23.15
CA GLU A 171 7.90 -5.08 22.29
C GLU A 171 7.49 -4.82 20.85
N ASP A 172 8.36 -4.14 20.11
CA ASP A 172 8.23 -4.01 18.66
C ASP A 172 8.35 -5.38 17.97
N VAL A 173 7.54 -5.59 16.94
CA VAL A 173 7.75 -6.69 16.00
C VAL A 173 8.58 -6.17 14.82
N HIS A 174 9.63 -6.92 14.48
CA HIS A 174 10.37 -6.73 13.24
C HIS A 174 10.13 -7.93 12.32
N ALA A 175 9.75 -7.64 11.07
CA ALA A 175 9.34 -8.65 10.12
C ALA A 175 9.73 -8.24 8.68
N SER A 176 9.75 -9.21 7.77
CA SER A 176 9.58 -8.94 6.35
C SER A 176 8.13 -9.21 5.94
N LEU A 177 7.64 -8.42 5.03
CA LEU A 177 6.33 -8.59 4.41
C LEU A 177 6.51 -8.62 2.90
N VAL A 178 5.96 -9.64 2.26
CA VAL A 178 5.86 -9.74 0.81
C VAL A 178 4.39 -9.62 0.45
N ILE A 179 4.08 -8.71 -0.47
CA ILE A 179 2.72 -8.54 -1.01
C ILE A 179 2.75 -8.90 -2.49
N ARG A 180 1.90 -9.84 -2.90
CA ARG A 180 1.74 -10.22 -4.31
C ARG A 180 0.39 -9.79 -4.83
N HIS A 181 0.42 -9.10 -5.96
CA HIS A 181 -0.78 -8.63 -6.66
C HIS A 181 -0.79 -9.13 -8.11
N HIS A 182 -2.00 -9.31 -8.62
CA HIS A 182 -2.17 -9.45 -10.06
C HIS A 182 -2.51 -8.07 -10.66
N THR A 183 -1.80 -7.66 -11.71
CA THR A 183 -2.24 -6.52 -12.50
C THR A 183 -3.48 -6.93 -13.27
N LEU A 184 -4.58 -6.20 -13.07
CA LEU A 184 -5.71 -6.37 -13.99
C LEU A 184 -5.23 -5.97 -15.39
N PRO A 185 -5.56 -6.75 -16.46
CA PRO A 185 -5.27 -6.32 -17.81
C PRO A 185 -5.90 -4.93 -18.01
N GLU A 186 -5.12 -4.00 -18.56
CA GLU A 186 -5.68 -2.71 -18.98
C GLU A 186 -6.89 -3.02 -19.86
N GLY A 187 -8.07 -2.61 -19.40
CA GLY A 187 -9.33 -2.88 -20.08
C GLY A 187 -9.21 -2.42 -21.54
N GLY A 188 -9.16 -3.36 -22.46
CA GLY A 188 -9.16 -3.07 -23.88
C GLY A 188 -10.35 -2.17 -24.17
N ALA A 189 -10.07 -0.93 -24.55
CA ALA A 189 -11.07 -0.07 -25.14
C ALA A 189 -11.63 -0.85 -26.35
N GLY A 190 -12.87 -1.33 -26.22
CA GLY A 190 -13.56 -2.04 -27.28
C GLY A 190 -13.50 -1.19 -28.55
N GLN A 191 -12.79 -1.65 -29.55
CA GLN A 191 -12.88 -1.06 -30.89
C GLN A 191 -14.34 -1.22 -31.33
N PRO A 192 -15.02 -0.14 -31.73
CA PRO A 192 -16.30 -0.27 -32.38
C PRO A 192 -16.06 -1.02 -33.68
N GLY A 193 -16.65 -2.20 -33.80
CA GLY A 193 -16.64 -2.99 -35.04
C GLY A 193 -17.17 -2.18 -36.22
N PRO A 194 -16.68 -2.43 -37.43
CA PRO A 194 -17.16 -1.72 -38.64
C PRO A 194 -18.62 -2.04 -38.86
N ALA A 195 -19.45 -0.99 -38.93
CA ALA A 195 -20.82 -1.10 -39.39
C ALA A 195 -20.85 -1.64 -40.84
N ARG A 196 -21.63 -2.70 -41.03
CA ARG A 196 -22.06 -3.14 -42.38
C ARG A 196 -23.42 -2.52 -42.71
#